data_25d6cd599e5561a30d67b4f14ab1509c
#
_entry.id   25d6cd599e5561a30d67b4f14ab1509c
#
_cell.length_a   1.000
_cell.length_b   1.000
_cell.length_c   1.000
_cell.angle_alpha   90.00
_cell.angle_beta   90.00
_cell.angle_gamma   90.00
#
_symmetry.space_group_name_H-M   'P 1'
#
loop_
_entity.id
_entity.type
_entity.pdbx_description
1 polymer ?
#
loop_
_entity_poly.entity_id
_entity_poly.type
_entity_poly.pdbx_seq_one_letter_code
_entity_poly.pdbx_strand_id
1 'polypeptide(L)'
;VPLSVSFDGETYYRDGVDITRDECYQRMVDDPKLFPKTSLPSVESYADVFRSFVEQGFPVVCFTITTLFSGSYNSAINAKSLVLEDYPDANICVIDSKQNTVTQALLIDQFVRMLEDGLSFEQAMSKLDALMASARIFFTVGSLDYLKMGGRIGKVATAATGKLGVKPVIIMKDGDIGLGGIGRNRNKLKNSVLQVAKKYL
;
A
#
# COMPACT_ATOMS: atom_id res chain seq x y z
N VAL A 1 -4.91 3.43 10.18
CA VAL A 1 -3.97 3.00 11.26
C VAL A 1 -2.55 3.25 10.76
N PRO A 2 -1.74 4.10 11.43
CA PRO A 2 -0.41 4.47 10.97
C PRO A 2 0.58 3.30 11.07
N LEU A 3 1.43 3.16 10.06
CA LEU A 3 2.65 2.37 10.16
C LEU A 3 3.71 3.14 10.97
N SER A 4 4.80 2.50 11.34
CA SER A 4 5.93 3.17 12.00
C SER A 4 7.16 3.18 11.11
N VAL A 5 7.96 4.26 11.24
CA VAL A 5 9.22 4.47 10.52
C VAL A 5 10.35 4.57 11.54
N SER A 6 11.46 3.91 11.25
CA SER A 6 12.69 3.98 12.05
C SER A 6 13.88 4.31 11.16
N PHE A 7 14.80 5.14 11.66
CA PHE A 7 16.03 5.52 10.95
C PHE A 7 17.28 4.85 11.53
N ASP A 8 17.20 4.38 12.76
CA ASP A 8 18.28 3.72 13.50
C ASP A 8 18.01 2.21 13.74
N GLY A 9 16.75 1.79 13.58
CA GLY A 9 16.27 0.44 13.86
C GLY A 9 15.86 0.22 15.31
N GLU A 10 15.93 1.24 16.16
CA GLU A 10 15.64 1.20 17.60
C GLU A 10 14.43 2.10 17.91
N THR A 11 14.45 3.34 17.44
CA THR A 11 13.39 4.31 17.65
C THR A 11 12.39 4.27 16.49
N TYR A 12 11.11 4.08 16.81
CA TYR A 12 10.02 4.00 15.83
C TYR A 12 9.06 5.16 16.00
N TYR A 13 8.78 5.86 14.90
CA TYR A 13 7.88 7.00 14.81
C TYR A 13 6.65 6.61 14.02
N ARG A 14 5.45 6.85 14.54
CA ARG A 14 4.18 6.63 13.81
C ARG A 14 4.06 7.67 12.69
N ASP A 15 3.89 7.19 11.45
CA ASP A 15 3.76 8.03 10.25
C ASP A 15 2.56 8.97 10.35
N GLY A 16 2.80 10.25 10.18
CA GLY A 16 1.79 11.30 10.28
C GLY A 16 1.30 11.62 11.70
N VAL A 17 1.87 10.99 12.74
CA VAL A 17 1.56 11.22 14.16
C VAL A 17 2.78 11.72 14.91
N ASP A 18 3.85 10.92 14.96
CA ASP A 18 5.09 11.25 15.69
C ASP A 18 6.14 11.89 14.78
N ILE A 19 6.00 11.71 13.45
CA ILE A 19 6.85 12.30 12.44
C ILE A 19 6.01 12.73 11.23
N THR A 20 6.26 13.91 10.72
CA THR A 20 5.64 14.39 9.48
C THR A 20 6.34 13.80 8.26
N ARG A 21 5.64 13.80 7.12
CA ARG A 21 6.21 13.36 5.85
C ARG A 21 7.44 14.19 5.46
N ASP A 22 7.36 15.50 5.65
CA ASP A 22 8.43 16.43 5.28
C ASP A 22 9.68 16.20 6.13
N GLU A 23 9.52 15.99 7.45
CA GLU A 23 10.64 15.62 8.34
C GLU A 23 11.26 14.29 7.94
N CYS A 24 10.44 13.29 7.59
CA CYS A 24 10.92 11.99 7.14
C CYS A 24 11.79 12.13 5.87
N TYR A 25 11.29 12.84 4.87
CA TYR A 25 12.05 13.08 3.64
C TYR A 25 13.27 13.97 3.86
N GLN A 26 13.19 14.98 4.73
CA GLN A 26 14.34 15.85 5.03
C GLN A 26 15.50 15.04 5.63
N ARG A 27 15.24 14.14 6.56
CA ARG A 27 16.27 13.23 7.11
C ARG A 27 16.95 12.39 6.03
N MET A 28 16.19 11.91 5.03
CA MET A 28 16.73 11.14 3.91
C MET A 28 17.53 12.01 2.92
N VAL A 29 17.20 13.29 2.81
CA VAL A 29 17.96 14.27 1.99
C VAL A 29 19.27 14.65 2.68
N ASP A 30 19.22 14.86 3.99
CA ASP A 30 20.38 15.26 4.82
C ASP A 30 21.42 14.12 4.89
N ASP A 31 20.97 12.88 4.92
CA ASP A 31 21.83 11.69 4.83
C ASP A 31 21.39 10.73 3.70
N PRO A 32 21.99 10.83 2.50
CA PRO A 32 21.65 9.96 1.37
C PRO A 32 21.97 8.46 1.57
N LYS A 33 22.66 8.10 2.64
CA LYS A 33 22.90 6.70 3.03
C LYS A 33 21.87 6.15 4.01
N LEU A 34 20.99 7.01 4.46
CA LEU A 34 19.93 6.64 5.38
C LEU A 34 18.81 5.88 4.64
N PHE A 35 18.61 4.63 5.02
CA PHE A 35 17.53 3.79 4.50
C PHE A 35 16.54 3.52 5.65
N PRO A 36 15.44 4.29 5.74
CA PRO A 36 14.46 4.09 6.78
C PRO A 36 13.84 2.68 6.70
N LYS A 37 13.64 2.08 7.86
CA LYS A 37 12.91 0.83 8.02
C LYS A 37 11.47 1.15 8.38
N THR A 38 10.54 0.30 7.97
CA THR A 38 9.13 0.43 8.32
C THR A 38 8.65 -0.79 9.07
N SER A 39 7.76 -0.57 10.04
CA SER A 39 7.03 -1.61 10.75
C SER A 39 5.54 -1.45 10.48
N LEU A 40 4.86 -2.56 10.26
CA LEU A 40 3.40 -2.57 10.09
C LEU A 40 2.70 -2.18 11.41
N PRO A 41 1.45 -1.68 11.35
CA PRO A 41 0.66 -1.42 12.56
C PRO A 41 0.45 -2.70 13.36
N SER A 42 0.55 -2.61 14.67
CA SER A 42 0.33 -3.75 15.57
C SER A 42 -1.14 -4.21 15.55
N VAL A 43 -1.38 -5.43 16.01
CA VAL A 43 -2.72 -5.97 16.24
C VAL A 43 -3.52 -5.03 17.15
N GLU A 44 -2.91 -4.56 18.24
CA GLU A 44 -3.55 -3.67 19.21
C GLU A 44 -3.94 -2.33 18.57
N SER A 45 -3.05 -1.74 17.75
CA SER A 45 -3.36 -0.49 17.05
C SER A 45 -4.57 -0.61 16.11
N TYR A 46 -4.75 -1.76 15.45
CA TYR A 46 -5.96 -2.02 14.67
C TYR A 46 -7.17 -2.25 15.57
N ALA A 47 -7.00 -3.03 16.65
CA ALA A 47 -8.09 -3.34 17.58
C ALA A 47 -8.65 -2.08 18.24
N ASP A 48 -7.80 -1.14 18.67
CA ASP A 48 -8.23 0.14 19.25
C ASP A 48 -9.10 0.94 18.27
N VAL A 49 -8.67 1.01 17.00
CA VAL A 49 -9.47 1.68 15.97
C VAL A 49 -10.79 0.96 15.73
N PHE A 50 -10.80 -0.37 15.63
CA PHE A 50 -12.02 -1.13 15.41
C PHE A 50 -12.98 -0.97 16.57
N ARG A 51 -12.53 -1.10 17.84
CA ARG A 51 -13.34 -0.88 19.04
C ARG A 51 -13.98 0.51 19.03
N SER A 52 -13.22 1.56 18.71
CA SER A 52 -13.72 2.93 18.72
C SER A 52 -14.92 3.17 17.81
N PHE A 53 -15.06 2.41 16.71
CA PHE A 53 -16.23 2.47 15.82
C PHE A 53 -17.33 1.49 16.23
N VAL A 54 -16.95 0.27 16.62
CA VAL A 54 -17.89 -0.77 17.04
C VAL A 54 -18.69 -0.33 18.28
N GLU A 55 -18.06 0.32 19.26
CA GLU A 55 -18.70 0.88 20.45
C GLU A 55 -19.75 1.95 20.13
N GLN A 56 -19.59 2.61 18.99
CA GLN A 56 -20.56 3.59 18.48
C GLN A 56 -21.64 2.95 17.58
N GLY A 57 -21.61 1.63 17.40
CA GLY A 57 -22.57 0.89 16.56
C GLY A 57 -22.28 0.97 15.06
N PHE A 58 -21.09 1.42 14.64
CA PHE A 58 -20.74 1.51 13.23
C PHE A 58 -20.10 0.20 12.71
N PRO A 59 -20.45 -0.23 11.49
CA PRO A 59 -19.70 -1.27 10.81
C PRO A 59 -18.32 -0.75 10.40
N VAL A 60 -17.33 -1.64 10.34
CA VAL A 60 -15.94 -1.31 10.00
C VAL A 60 -15.52 -2.02 8.72
N VAL A 61 -15.00 -1.27 7.75
CA VAL A 61 -14.32 -1.82 6.57
C VAL A 61 -12.87 -1.36 6.59
N CYS A 62 -11.96 -2.31 6.68
CA CYS A 62 -10.53 -2.06 6.73
C CYS A 62 -9.86 -2.54 5.44
N PHE A 63 -9.39 -1.62 4.62
CA PHE A 63 -8.54 -1.94 3.47
C PHE A 63 -7.08 -1.90 3.87
N THR A 64 -6.36 -2.98 3.64
CA THR A 64 -4.92 -3.05 3.86
C THR A 64 -4.17 -3.00 2.53
N ILE A 65 -2.91 -2.61 2.55
CA ILE A 65 -2.03 -2.78 1.39
C ILE A 65 -1.84 -4.27 1.10
N THR A 66 -1.38 -4.59 -0.11
CA THR A 66 -1.17 -5.96 -0.55
C THR A 66 -0.39 -6.80 0.45
N THR A 67 -0.85 -8.02 0.69
CA THR A 67 -0.19 -9.02 1.55
C THR A 67 1.21 -9.40 1.05
N LEU A 68 1.53 -9.16 -0.22
CA LEU A 68 2.87 -9.39 -0.78
C LEU A 68 3.90 -8.35 -0.31
N PHE A 69 3.45 -7.20 0.24
CA PHE A 69 4.34 -6.14 0.72
C PHE A 69 4.36 -6.01 2.23
N SER A 70 3.28 -6.37 2.90
CA SER A 70 3.11 -6.17 4.34
C SER A 70 2.25 -7.24 4.98
N GLY A 71 2.56 -7.55 6.23
CA GLY A 71 1.71 -8.37 7.10
C GLY A 71 0.50 -7.61 7.68
N SER A 72 0.22 -6.37 7.25
CA SER A 72 -0.87 -5.54 7.78
C SER A 72 -2.23 -6.22 7.71
N TYR A 73 -2.51 -6.99 6.66
CA TYR A 73 -3.73 -7.78 6.55
C TYR A 73 -3.87 -8.78 7.70
N ASN A 74 -2.83 -9.55 7.98
CA ASN A 74 -2.85 -10.54 9.05
C ASN A 74 -2.98 -9.86 10.42
N SER A 75 -2.31 -8.71 10.62
CA SER A 75 -2.44 -7.91 11.84
C SER A 75 -3.88 -7.45 12.04
N ALA A 76 -4.53 -6.94 10.98
CA ALA A 76 -5.92 -6.50 11.02
C ALA A 76 -6.91 -7.65 11.21
N ILE A 77 -6.68 -8.84 10.63
CA ILE A 77 -7.50 -10.05 10.85
C ILE A 77 -7.41 -10.49 12.31
N ASN A 78 -6.20 -10.50 12.90
CA ASN A 78 -6.03 -10.84 14.31
C ASN A 78 -6.72 -9.81 15.21
N ALA A 79 -6.64 -8.52 14.88
CA ALA A 79 -7.34 -7.46 15.59
C ALA A 79 -8.87 -7.63 15.50
N LYS A 80 -9.40 -7.99 14.34
CA LYS A 80 -10.83 -8.32 14.17
C LYS A 80 -11.22 -9.45 15.13
N SER A 81 -10.44 -10.54 15.17
CA SER A 81 -10.72 -11.67 16.05
C SER A 81 -10.74 -11.24 17.51
N LEU A 82 -9.77 -10.45 17.94
CA LEU A 82 -9.67 -9.92 19.30
C LEU A 82 -10.89 -9.05 19.66
N VAL A 83 -11.34 -8.17 18.76
CA VAL A 83 -12.51 -7.31 19.00
C VAL A 83 -13.80 -8.13 19.06
N LEU A 84 -13.93 -9.19 18.25
CA LEU A 84 -15.11 -10.07 18.25
C LEU A 84 -15.24 -10.92 19.52
N GLU A 85 -14.20 -11.07 20.34
CA GLU A 85 -14.30 -11.70 21.66
C GLU A 85 -15.18 -10.85 22.59
N ASP A 86 -15.05 -9.50 22.53
CA ASP A 86 -15.82 -8.56 23.35
C ASP A 86 -17.14 -8.13 22.68
N TYR A 87 -17.17 -8.09 21.35
CA TYR A 87 -18.28 -7.62 20.53
C TYR A 87 -18.64 -8.64 19.43
N PRO A 88 -19.24 -9.78 19.77
CA PRO A 88 -19.45 -10.91 18.85
C PRO A 88 -20.34 -10.57 17.64
N ASP A 89 -21.25 -9.60 17.78
CA ASP A 89 -22.17 -9.16 16.73
C ASP A 89 -21.59 -8.00 15.87
N ALA A 90 -20.35 -7.58 16.12
CA ALA A 90 -19.76 -6.47 15.39
C ALA A 90 -19.51 -6.82 13.92
N ASN A 91 -19.91 -5.93 13.02
CA ASN A 91 -19.66 -6.08 11.59
C ASN A 91 -18.31 -5.49 11.20
N ILE A 92 -17.26 -6.32 11.15
CA ILE A 92 -15.90 -5.92 10.77
C ILE A 92 -15.48 -6.71 9.54
N CYS A 93 -15.18 -6.01 8.45
CA CYS A 93 -14.66 -6.57 7.21
C CYS A 93 -13.21 -6.10 6.96
N VAL A 94 -12.28 -7.03 6.80
CA VAL A 94 -10.86 -6.74 6.46
C VAL A 94 -10.60 -7.22 5.04
N ILE A 95 -10.02 -6.35 4.21
CA ILE A 95 -9.83 -6.56 2.78
C ILE A 95 -8.34 -6.39 2.44
N ASP A 96 -7.72 -7.43 1.85
CA ASP A 96 -6.47 -7.26 1.11
C ASP A 96 -6.78 -6.55 -0.20
N SER A 97 -6.44 -5.27 -0.30
CA SER A 97 -6.74 -4.47 -1.49
C SER A 97 -5.96 -4.93 -2.73
N LYS A 98 -4.93 -5.76 -2.58
CA LYS A 98 -3.95 -6.10 -3.62
C LYS A 98 -3.35 -4.86 -4.28
N GLN A 99 -3.44 -3.73 -3.60
CA GLN A 99 -2.99 -2.42 -4.06
C GLN A 99 -2.02 -1.79 -3.07
N ASN A 100 -1.50 -0.62 -3.43
CA ASN A 100 -0.68 0.21 -2.59
C ASN A 100 -0.89 1.69 -2.97
N THR A 101 -0.46 2.63 -2.11
CA THR A 101 -0.42 4.08 -2.38
C THR A 101 -1.74 4.64 -2.94
N VAL A 102 -1.65 5.45 -3.99
CA VAL A 102 -2.80 6.15 -4.60
C VAL A 102 -3.87 5.22 -5.16
N THR A 103 -3.49 4.04 -5.65
CA THR A 103 -4.46 3.09 -6.23
C THR A 103 -5.33 2.46 -5.14
N GLN A 104 -4.78 2.22 -3.95
CA GLN A 104 -5.57 1.81 -2.79
C GLN A 104 -6.53 2.93 -2.37
N ALA A 105 -6.06 4.18 -2.34
CA ALA A 105 -6.92 5.32 -2.02
C ALA A 105 -8.07 5.48 -3.04
N LEU A 106 -7.80 5.33 -4.34
CA LEU A 106 -8.82 5.36 -5.38
C LEU A 106 -9.82 4.20 -5.25
N LEU A 107 -9.37 3.02 -4.87
CA LEU A 107 -10.24 1.87 -4.62
C LEU A 107 -11.21 2.15 -3.47
N ILE A 108 -10.71 2.73 -2.37
CA ILE A 108 -11.53 3.12 -1.21
C ILE A 108 -12.52 4.21 -1.62
N ASP A 109 -12.07 5.25 -2.34
CA ASP A 109 -12.93 6.33 -2.83
C ASP A 109 -14.07 5.78 -3.71
N GLN A 110 -13.77 4.87 -4.63
CA GLN A 110 -14.79 4.24 -5.46
C GLN A 110 -15.76 3.37 -4.65
N PHE A 111 -15.26 2.66 -3.64
CA PHE A 111 -16.11 1.87 -2.75
C PHE A 111 -17.08 2.77 -1.96
N VAL A 112 -16.58 3.87 -1.40
CA VAL A 112 -17.40 4.85 -0.69
C VAL A 112 -18.44 5.46 -1.62
N ARG A 113 -18.07 5.88 -2.84
CA ARG A 113 -19.01 6.43 -3.83
C ARG A 113 -20.11 5.45 -4.19
N MET A 114 -19.82 4.17 -4.33
CA MET A 114 -20.86 3.16 -4.58
C MET A 114 -21.89 3.11 -3.47
N LEU A 115 -21.47 3.26 -2.20
CA LEU A 115 -22.40 3.33 -1.06
C LEU A 115 -23.18 4.66 -1.05
N GLU A 116 -22.54 5.78 -1.35
CA GLU A 116 -23.18 7.10 -1.45
C GLU A 116 -24.21 7.16 -2.61
N ASP A 117 -23.94 6.46 -3.71
CA ASP A 117 -24.85 6.29 -4.85
C ASP A 117 -26.01 5.31 -4.56
N GLY A 118 -26.11 4.77 -3.33
CA GLY A 118 -27.21 3.96 -2.84
C GLY A 118 -27.08 2.46 -3.07
N LEU A 119 -25.90 1.94 -3.44
CA LEU A 119 -25.68 0.49 -3.46
C LEU A 119 -25.64 -0.04 -2.02
N SER A 120 -26.21 -1.24 -1.81
CA SER A 120 -26.02 -1.92 -0.53
C SER A 120 -24.53 -2.31 -0.34
N PHE A 121 -24.17 -2.59 0.90
CA PHE A 121 -22.82 -3.06 1.22
C PHE A 121 -22.45 -4.31 0.39
N GLU A 122 -23.36 -5.29 0.30
CA GLU A 122 -23.16 -6.53 -0.46
C GLU A 122 -23.00 -6.27 -1.96
N GLN A 123 -23.77 -5.31 -2.51
CA GLN A 123 -23.65 -4.90 -3.90
C GLN A 123 -22.30 -4.22 -4.18
N ALA A 124 -21.86 -3.33 -3.29
CA ALA A 124 -20.54 -2.69 -3.40
C ALA A 124 -19.41 -3.72 -3.29
N MET A 125 -19.50 -4.64 -2.32
CA MET A 125 -18.53 -5.74 -2.15
C MET A 125 -18.46 -6.65 -3.38
N SER A 126 -19.58 -6.97 -4.01
CA SER A 126 -19.61 -7.80 -5.22
C SER A 126 -18.88 -7.18 -6.42
N LYS A 127 -18.70 -5.86 -6.44
CA LYS A 127 -17.96 -5.13 -7.49
C LYS A 127 -16.47 -4.95 -7.18
N LEU A 128 -16.08 -5.19 -5.93
CA LEU A 128 -14.73 -4.88 -5.45
C LEU A 128 -13.64 -5.71 -6.14
N ASP A 129 -13.87 -6.99 -6.36
CA ASP A 129 -12.91 -7.87 -7.05
C ASP A 129 -12.62 -7.39 -8.48
N ALA A 130 -13.64 -6.96 -9.21
CA ALA A 130 -13.48 -6.41 -10.55
C ALA A 130 -12.70 -5.08 -10.55
N LEU A 131 -12.96 -4.21 -9.57
CA LEU A 131 -12.22 -2.96 -9.38
C LEU A 131 -10.75 -3.24 -9.06
N MET A 132 -10.46 -4.13 -8.12
CA MET A 132 -9.10 -4.52 -7.78
C MET A 132 -8.36 -5.14 -8.97
N ALA A 133 -9.04 -6.00 -9.74
CA ALA A 133 -8.49 -6.62 -10.94
C ALA A 133 -8.21 -5.62 -12.06
N SER A 134 -8.91 -4.50 -12.14
CA SER A 134 -8.69 -3.44 -13.13
C SER A 134 -7.57 -2.47 -12.75
N ALA A 135 -7.25 -2.36 -11.45
CA ALA A 135 -6.30 -1.37 -10.93
C ALA A 135 -4.85 -1.67 -11.32
N ARG A 136 -4.11 -0.66 -11.73
CA ARG A 136 -2.69 -0.75 -12.12
C ARG A 136 -1.93 0.48 -11.65
N ILE A 137 -0.71 0.27 -11.20
CA ILE A 137 0.22 1.37 -10.91
C ILE A 137 1.39 1.27 -11.88
N PHE A 138 1.73 2.39 -12.51
CA PHE A 138 2.92 2.52 -13.34
C PHE A 138 3.82 3.58 -12.75
N PHE A 139 5.04 3.23 -12.44
CA PHE A 139 5.97 4.18 -11.86
C PHE A 139 7.42 3.90 -12.27
N THR A 140 8.28 4.86 -12.02
CA THR A 140 9.73 4.73 -12.16
C THR A 140 10.40 5.35 -10.95
N VAL A 141 11.59 4.86 -10.64
CA VAL A 141 12.37 5.32 -9.50
C VAL A 141 13.76 5.78 -9.94
N GLY A 142 14.34 6.69 -9.18
CA GLY A 142 15.72 7.17 -9.40
C GLY A 142 16.74 6.07 -9.17
N SER A 143 16.54 5.28 -8.11
CA SER A 143 17.33 4.10 -7.73
C SER A 143 16.39 2.99 -7.24
N LEU A 144 16.85 1.75 -7.36
CA LEU A 144 16.16 0.58 -6.79
C LEU A 144 16.62 0.27 -5.35
N ASP A 145 17.54 1.05 -4.81
CA ASP A 145 18.15 0.76 -3.51
C ASP A 145 17.13 0.71 -2.38
N TYR A 146 16.18 1.65 -2.33
CA TYR A 146 15.12 1.63 -1.32
C TYR A 146 14.23 0.38 -1.42
N LEU A 147 13.86 -0.04 -2.62
CA LEU A 147 13.10 -1.29 -2.83
C LEU A 147 13.91 -2.52 -2.42
N LYS A 148 15.22 -2.52 -2.71
CA LYS A 148 16.13 -3.60 -2.35
C LYS A 148 16.34 -3.66 -0.84
N MET A 149 16.67 -2.54 -0.21
CA MET A 149 16.90 -2.45 1.24
C MET A 149 15.64 -2.75 2.04
N GLY A 150 14.47 -2.34 1.52
CA GLY A 150 13.17 -2.67 2.10
C GLY A 150 12.72 -4.12 1.86
N GLY A 151 13.39 -4.89 1.00
CA GLY A 151 12.99 -6.27 0.67
C GLY A 151 11.74 -6.37 -0.23
N ARG A 152 11.26 -5.28 -0.83
CA ARG A 152 10.08 -5.24 -1.71
C ARG A 152 10.43 -5.06 -3.17
N ILE A 153 11.64 -5.40 -3.55
CA ILE A 153 12.12 -5.29 -4.94
C ILE A 153 11.44 -6.31 -5.89
N GLY A 154 10.94 -7.43 -5.37
CA GLY A 154 10.20 -8.44 -6.12
C GLY A 154 10.89 -8.89 -7.41
N LYS A 155 10.11 -9.14 -8.43
CA LYS A 155 10.57 -9.58 -9.77
C LYS A 155 11.35 -8.50 -10.55
N VAL A 156 11.38 -7.25 -10.05
CA VAL A 156 12.14 -6.15 -10.67
C VAL A 156 13.66 -6.36 -10.47
N ALA A 157 14.06 -7.08 -9.42
CA ALA A 157 15.48 -7.36 -9.12
C ALA A 157 16.23 -8.02 -10.27
N THR A 158 15.64 -9.03 -10.89
CA THR A 158 16.28 -9.80 -11.97
C THR A 158 16.38 -9.02 -13.28
N ALA A 159 15.47 -8.09 -13.51
CA ALA A 159 15.39 -7.32 -14.74
C ALA A 159 16.29 -6.06 -14.75
N ALA A 160 16.63 -5.55 -13.58
CA ALA A 160 17.39 -4.30 -13.43
C ALA A 160 18.92 -4.51 -13.33
N THR A 161 19.39 -5.74 -13.07
CA THR A 161 20.78 -6.04 -12.74
C THR A 161 21.75 -6.10 -13.93
N GLY A 162 21.29 -5.92 -15.16
CA GLY A 162 22.11 -6.20 -16.34
C GLY A 162 22.50 -5.03 -17.24
N LYS A 163 21.99 -3.81 -17.06
CA LYS A 163 22.22 -2.72 -18.02
C LYS A 163 22.54 -1.39 -17.35
N LEU A 164 23.81 -0.99 -17.46
CA LEU A 164 24.31 0.29 -16.95
C LEU A 164 23.51 1.48 -17.51
N GLY A 165 23.05 2.37 -16.61
CA GLY A 165 22.36 3.60 -16.99
C GLY A 165 20.90 3.44 -17.46
N VAL A 166 20.29 2.29 -17.27
CA VAL A 166 18.88 2.04 -17.62
C VAL A 166 18.01 2.11 -16.36
N LYS A 167 16.92 2.88 -16.42
CA LYS A 167 15.92 2.96 -15.35
C LYS A 167 14.70 2.12 -15.69
N PRO A 168 14.14 1.34 -14.74
CA PRO A 168 12.96 0.54 -14.97
C PRO A 168 11.69 1.40 -14.98
N VAL A 169 10.74 0.99 -15.80
CA VAL A 169 9.31 1.28 -15.58
C VAL A 169 8.75 0.08 -14.84
N ILE A 170 8.24 0.33 -13.65
CA ILE A 170 7.69 -0.70 -12.78
C ILE A 170 6.16 -0.67 -12.94
N ILE A 171 5.56 -1.85 -13.03
CA ILE A 171 4.12 -2.04 -12.99
C ILE A 171 3.77 -2.80 -11.71
N MET A 172 2.73 -2.35 -11.02
CA MET A 172 2.07 -3.13 -9.99
C MET A 172 0.77 -3.71 -10.54
N LYS A 173 0.61 -4.99 -10.42
CA LYS A 173 -0.52 -5.77 -10.88
C LYS A 173 -0.73 -6.98 -9.97
N ASP A 174 -1.98 -7.27 -9.64
CA ASP A 174 -2.36 -8.42 -8.81
C ASP A 174 -1.59 -8.50 -7.47
N GLY A 175 -1.30 -7.34 -6.88
CA GLY A 175 -0.61 -7.22 -5.59
C GLY A 175 0.91 -7.24 -5.66
N ASP A 176 1.52 -7.54 -6.80
CA ASP A 176 2.98 -7.68 -6.94
C ASP A 176 3.54 -6.64 -7.95
N ILE A 177 4.85 -6.38 -7.85
CA ILE A 177 5.55 -5.52 -8.79
C ILE A 177 6.36 -6.32 -9.81
N GLY A 178 6.37 -5.81 -11.04
CA GLY A 178 7.12 -6.38 -12.14
C GLY A 178 7.71 -5.33 -13.06
N LEU A 179 8.51 -5.76 -14.03
CA LEU A 179 9.06 -4.88 -15.05
C LEU A 179 7.99 -4.62 -16.12
N GLY A 180 7.56 -3.37 -16.26
CA GLY A 180 6.67 -2.92 -17.34
C GLY A 180 7.44 -2.44 -18.56
N GLY A 181 8.65 -1.91 -18.37
CA GLY A 181 9.47 -1.37 -19.44
C GLY A 181 10.78 -0.77 -18.93
N ILE A 182 11.55 -0.17 -19.82
CA ILE A 182 12.83 0.45 -19.49
C ILE A 182 13.02 1.76 -20.26
N GLY A 183 13.83 2.66 -19.70
CA GLY A 183 14.25 3.88 -20.38
C GLY A 183 15.63 4.36 -19.90
N ARG A 184 16.40 4.96 -20.84
CA ARG A 184 17.74 5.47 -20.52
C ARG A 184 17.75 6.93 -20.06
N ASN A 185 16.73 7.67 -20.38
CA ASN A 185 16.58 9.09 -19.99
C ASN A 185 15.12 9.39 -19.68
N ARG A 186 14.86 10.60 -19.13
CA ARG A 186 13.53 11.03 -18.69
C ARG A 186 12.47 10.94 -19.79
N ASN A 187 12.80 11.35 -21.02
CA ASN A 187 11.84 11.32 -22.14
C ASN A 187 11.51 9.89 -22.57
N LYS A 188 12.52 9.02 -22.66
CA LYS A 188 12.30 7.60 -22.98
C LYS A 188 11.50 6.89 -21.90
N LEU A 189 11.75 7.23 -20.62
CA LEU A 189 10.95 6.71 -19.51
C LEU A 189 9.50 7.15 -19.59
N LYS A 190 9.24 8.45 -19.79
CA LYS A 190 7.87 8.98 -19.96
C LYS A 190 7.13 8.27 -21.09
N ASN A 191 7.77 8.14 -22.24
CA ASN A 191 7.17 7.43 -23.38
C ASN A 191 6.93 5.95 -23.07
N SER A 192 7.87 5.29 -22.39
CA SER A 192 7.72 3.90 -21.99
C SER A 192 6.55 3.71 -20.99
N VAL A 193 6.39 4.59 -20.01
CA VAL A 193 5.24 4.56 -19.11
C VAL A 193 3.93 4.69 -19.87
N LEU A 194 3.85 5.67 -20.79
CA LEU A 194 2.65 5.89 -21.61
C LEU A 194 2.32 4.68 -22.52
N GLN A 195 3.35 4.07 -23.13
CA GLN A 195 3.17 2.87 -23.95
C GLN A 195 2.70 1.66 -23.14
N VAL A 196 3.24 1.50 -21.92
CA VAL A 196 2.82 0.42 -21.02
C VAL A 196 1.39 0.67 -20.53
N ALA A 197 1.04 1.88 -20.12
CA ALA A 197 -0.31 2.23 -19.69
C ALA A 197 -1.35 1.96 -20.78
N LYS A 198 -1.07 2.35 -22.04
CA LYS A 198 -1.97 2.10 -23.19
C LYS A 198 -2.29 0.62 -23.45
N LYS A 199 -1.50 -0.32 -22.93
CA LYS A 199 -1.81 -1.76 -23.08
C LYS A 199 -2.89 -2.25 -22.11
N TYR A 200 -3.26 -1.40 -21.14
CA TYR A 200 -4.21 -1.73 -20.07
C TYR A 200 -5.44 -0.81 -20.08
N LEU A 201 -5.51 0.12 -21.04
CA LEU A 201 -6.68 0.92 -21.36
C LEU A 201 -7.51 0.24 -22.45
#